data_48bc4bc29e1e52259b8329e2511820d4
#
_entry.id   48bc4bc29e1e52259b8329e2511820d4
#
_cell.length_a   1.000
_cell.length_b   1.000
_cell.length_c   1.000
_cell.angle_alpha   90.00
_cell.angle_beta   90.00
_cell.angle_gamma   90.00
#
_symmetry.space_group_name_H-M   'P 1'
#
loop_
_entity.id
_entity.type
_entity.pdbx_description
1 polymer ?
#
loop_
_entity_poly.entity_id
_entity_poly.type
_entity_poly.pdbx_seq_one_letter_code
_entity_poly.pdbx_strand_id
1 'polypeptide(L)'
;MTFTFNPEEKLTLDKIQEIIDKKMTLALSDEAKRRIEKCRNYLNQKMETQKVPIYGVTTGFGSLCNISISKEQLSQLQKNLVMSHACGVGDEVPQEVVRLMLLLKAQNFCFGYSGAQLQTVQRLIDCYNDDVLPVVYQQGSLGASGDLCPLANLMLPAILGMGDVYYKGRRCDVKEVYAEKGWQPIELQSKEGLALLNGTQFMSSFAVWSLLKARRLSRQADMVLSLSLDAFDGRIEPFYESLHMVRPHKGQLETAAAVREMLDGSEIITRHKEHVQDPYSFRCAPQVHGAAKDTIRYVASVVETEINSTTDNPIVLPDEDMVISGGHFHGEPLAMVLDFLAIAVAELGAISERRTYQLIDAKRGLPSFLVAKPGLNSGFMIPQYAAASIVSQSKQLCTPCSVDSITSSQNQEDLVSMGGNAATKCYKVCENTERVLAIELFNAAQALDFRHQEGLKSSPKVEQMVADYRKCVNFVDIDEIMYKHIHSSVRFLQEMAL
;
A
#
# COMPACT_ATOMS: atom_id res chain seq x y z
N MET A 1 -5.59 18.98 13.57
CA MET A 1 -5.29 17.96 14.60
C MET A 1 -3.85 17.51 14.41
N THR A 2 -3.14 17.18 15.50
CA THR A 2 -1.72 16.79 15.43
C THR A 2 -1.56 15.37 15.98
N PHE A 3 -0.87 14.53 15.24
CA PHE A 3 -0.37 13.24 15.74
C PHE A 3 1.03 13.46 16.33
N THR A 4 1.23 12.96 17.55
CA THR A 4 2.51 13.10 18.26
C THR A 4 3.19 11.75 18.34
N PHE A 5 4.37 11.62 17.72
CA PHE A 5 5.19 10.42 17.81
C PHE A 5 5.64 10.19 19.25
N ASN A 6 5.29 9.03 19.79
CA ASN A 6 5.69 8.57 21.12
C ASN A 6 6.32 7.17 21.01
N PRO A 7 7.61 6.99 21.32
CA PRO A 7 8.28 5.70 21.22
C PRO A 7 7.74 4.62 22.17
N GLU A 8 6.89 4.98 23.13
CA GLU A 8 6.24 4.05 24.06
C GLU A 8 4.89 3.56 23.55
N GLU A 9 4.36 4.15 22.48
CA GLU A 9 3.08 3.81 21.87
C GLU A 9 3.28 3.18 20.50
N LYS A 10 2.55 2.09 20.23
CA LYS A 10 2.57 1.46 18.92
C LYS A 10 1.78 2.26 17.90
N LEU A 11 2.40 2.55 16.77
CA LEU A 11 1.71 3.05 15.58
C LEU A 11 1.00 1.88 14.89
N THR A 12 -0.34 1.96 14.77
CA THR A 12 -1.15 0.94 14.11
C THR A 12 -1.57 1.39 12.72
N LEU A 13 -1.96 0.44 11.86
CA LEU A 13 -2.52 0.76 10.54
C LEU A 13 -3.78 1.63 10.65
N ASP A 14 -4.63 1.38 11.63
CA ASP A 14 -5.84 2.19 11.86
C ASP A 14 -5.50 3.62 12.28
N LYS A 15 -4.43 3.81 13.07
CA LYS A 15 -3.94 5.16 13.41
C LYS A 15 -3.37 5.88 12.18
N ILE A 16 -2.66 5.17 11.30
CA ILE A 16 -2.17 5.75 10.04
C ILE A 16 -3.35 6.14 9.14
N GLN A 17 -4.38 5.30 9.05
CA GLN A 17 -5.59 5.65 8.30
C GLN A 17 -6.24 6.93 8.88
N GLU A 18 -6.34 7.04 10.20
CA GLU A 18 -6.86 8.25 10.86
C GLU A 18 -6.02 9.50 10.54
N ILE A 19 -4.68 9.37 10.56
CA ILE A 19 -3.76 10.47 10.22
C ILE A 19 -4.00 10.95 8.79
N ILE A 20 -4.16 10.02 7.84
CA ILE A 20 -4.41 10.32 6.43
C ILE A 20 -5.77 11.00 6.25
N ASP A 21 -6.85 10.37 6.77
CA ASP A 21 -8.23 10.82 6.56
C ASP A 21 -8.48 12.21 7.16
N LYS A 22 -7.91 12.47 8.34
CA LYS A 22 -8.03 13.75 9.05
C LYS A 22 -6.96 14.77 8.64
N LYS A 23 -6.05 14.41 7.73
CA LYS A 23 -4.91 15.27 7.31
C LYS A 23 -4.19 15.85 8.52
N MET A 24 -3.84 14.99 9.49
CA MET A 24 -3.21 15.42 10.73
C MET A 24 -1.78 15.91 10.46
N THR A 25 -1.35 16.93 11.18
CA THR A 25 0.07 17.31 11.26
C THR A 25 0.82 16.38 12.20
N LEU A 26 2.14 16.33 12.09
CA LEU A 26 3.01 15.48 12.89
C LEU A 26 3.84 16.33 13.87
N ALA A 27 4.14 15.78 15.05
CA ALA A 27 5.05 16.35 16.04
C ALA A 27 5.79 15.25 16.81
N LEU A 28 6.91 15.60 17.45
CA LEU A 28 7.65 14.72 18.36
C LEU A 28 7.19 14.96 19.80
N SER A 29 6.98 13.88 20.56
CA SER A 29 6.84 13.97 22.02
C SER A 29 8.17 14.37 22.65
N ASP A 30 8.13 14.86 23.89
CA ASP A 30 9.35 15.20 24.61
C ASP A 30 10.22 13.96 24.87
N GLU A 31 9.59 12.79 25.06
CA GLU A 31 10.31 11.53 25.19
C GLU A 31 11.02 11.15 23.88
N ALA A 32 10.39 11.31 22.72
CA ALA A 32 11.04 11.08 21.43
C ALA A 32 12.26 12.00 21.24
N LYS A 33 12.09 13.29 21.52
CA LYS A 33 13.21 14.27 21.46
C LYS A 33 14.36 13.86 22.39
N ARG A 34 14.03 13.52 23.63
CA ARG A 34 15.03 13.08 24.63
C ARG A 34 15.80 11.84 24.16
N ARG A 35 15.12 10.82 23.59
CA ARG A 35 15.79 9.61 23.08
C ARG A 35 16.69 9.92 21.88
N ILE A 36 16.23 10.72 20.93
CA ILE A 36 17.03 11.15 19.77
C ILE A 36 18.30 11.88 20.23
N GLU A 37 18.18 12.86 21.10
CA GLU A 37 19.32 13.64 21.62
C GLU A 37 20.27 12.78 22.45
N LYS A 38 19.76 11.91 23.33
CA LYS A 38 20.55 10.96 24.10
C LYS A 38 21.42 10.09 23.19
N CYS A 39 20.80 9.53 22.13
CA CYS A 39 21.50 8.67 21.18
C CYS A 39 22.60 9.44 20.42
N ARG A 40 22.29 10.67 19.95
CA ARG A 40 23.27 11.50 19.25
C ARG A 40 24.43 11.90 20.14
N ASN A 41 24.17 12.33 21.37
CA ASN A 41 25.18 12.74 22.33
C ASN A 41 26.09 11.56 22.72
N TYR A 42 25.51 10.38 22.95
CA TYR A 42 26.28 9.16 23.19
C TYR A 42 27.23 8.86 22.04
N LEU A 43 26.75 8.91 20.78
CA LEU A 43 27.59 8.62 19.62
C LEU A 43 28.74 9.64 19.48
N ASN A 44 28.49 10.92 19.74
CA ASN A 44 29.52 11.95 19.74
C ASN A 44 30.61 11.66 20.78
N GLN A 45 30.25 11.34 22.03
CA GLN A 45 31.18 10.98 23.08
C GLN A 45 31.98 9.70 22.76
N LYS A 46 31.28 8.70 22.19
CA LYS A 46 31.93 7.45 21.78
C LYS A 46 33.02 7.67 20.73
N MET A 47 32.77 8.56 19.74
CA MET A 47 33.75 8.92 18.72
C MET A 47 34.99 9.66 19.27
N GLU A 48 34.84 10.38 20.36
CA GLU A 48 35.97 11.09 21.00
C GLU A 48 36.87 10.15 21.79
N THR A 49 36.27 9.12 22.39
CA THR A 49 36.96 8.22 23.35
C THR A 49 37.45 6.92 22.70
N GLN A 50 36.79 6.43 21.67
CA GLN A 50 37.10 5.14 21.05
C GLN A 50 38.19 5.27 19.99
N LYS A 51 39.27 4.43 20.13
CA LYS A 51 40.39 4.37 19.19
C LYS A 51 40.18 3.43 18.02
N VAL A 52 39.24 2.48 18.15
CA VAL A 52 38.93 1.50 17.10
C VAL A 52 37.92 2.09 16.15
N PRO A 53 38.08 1.93 14.82
CA PRO A 53 37.08 2.39 13.84
C PRO A 53 35.69 1.79 14.09
N ILE A 54 34.67 2.61 13.98
CA ILE A 54 33.26 2.20 14.09
C ILE A 54 32.66 2.21 12.69
N TYR A 55 32.13 1.07 12.23
CA TYR A 55 31.51 0.93 10.91
C TYR A 55 30.45 2.02 10.66
N GLY A 56 30.55 2.67 9.52
CA GLY A 56 29.57 3.68 9.08
C GLY A 56 29.53 4.98 9.94
N VAL A 57 30.42 5.09 10.93
CA VAL A 57 30.58 6.27 11.80
C VAL A 57 31.91 6.97 11.53
N THR A 58 33.01 6.22 11.55
CA THR A 58 34.37 6.73 11.30
C THR A 58 35.04 6.01 10.12
N THR A 59 34.33 5.20 9.37
CA THR A 59 34.80 4.48 8.19
C THR A 59 33.95 4.78 6.95
N GLY A 60 34.45 4.34 5.79
CA GLY A 60 33.62 4.20 4.59
C GLY A 60 32.51 3.16 4.75
N PHE A 61 31.73 2.94 3.70
CA PHE A 61 30.52 2.13 3.72
C PHE A 61 30.65 0.87 2.83
N GLY A 62 29.83 -0.16 3.12
CA GLY A 62 29.80 -1.38 2.34
C GLY A 62 31.18 -2.02 2.25
N SER A 63 31.66 -2.35 1.05
CA SER A 63 32.99 -2.90 0.80
C SER A 63 34.16 -1.97 1.16
N LEU A 64 33.90 -0.65 1.37
CA LEU A 64 34.88 0.34 1.79
C LEU A 64 35.00 0.49 3.31
N CYS A 65 34.42 -0.39 4.09
CA CYS A 65 34.34 -0.32 5.56
C CYS A 65 35.71 -0.32 6.27
N ASN A 66 36.78 -0.73 5.59
CA ASN A 66 38.15 -0.77 6.12
C ASN A 66 38.92 0.56 5.92
N ILE A 67 38.32 1.55 5.28
CA ILE A 67 38.92 2.88 5.02
C ILE A 67 38.50 3.84 6.12
N SER A 68 39.45 4.28 6.96
CA SER A 68 39.18 5.32 7.97
C SER A 68 39.10 6.71 7.35
N ILE A 69 38.17 7.51 7.84
CA ILE A 69 37.89 8.89 7.37
C ILE A 69 38.27 9.87 8.48
N SER A 70 38.92 10.96 8.13
CA SER A 70 39.27 12.02 9.10
C SER A 70 38.01 12.75 9.58
N LYS A 71 38.06 13.31 10.80
CA LYS A 71 36.93 14.05 11.41
C LYS A 71 36.46 15.21 10.53
N GLU A 72 37.38 15.90 9.87
CA GLU A 72 37.13 17.06 9.01
C GLU A 72 36.38 16.67 7.72
N GLN A 73 36.46 15.41 7.31
CA GLN A 73 35.85 14.89 6.08
C GLN A 73 34.53 14.18 6.33
N LEU A 74 34.15 13.95 7.58
CA LEU A 74 32.95 13.15 7.90
C LEU A 74 31.65 13.78 7.38
N SER A 75 31.46 15.09 7.50
CA SER A 75 30.26 15.76 6.99
C SER A 75 30.19 15.70 5.45
N GLN A 76 31.34 15.91 4.77
CA GLN A 76 31.39 15.79 3.31
C GLN A 76 31.10 14.34 2.85
N LEU A 77 31.58 13.34 3.57
CA LEU A 77 31.30 11.93 3.30
C LEU A 77 29.78 11.64 3.36
N GLN A 78 29.10 12.14 4.40
CA GLN A 78 27.65 11.95 4.55
C GLN A 78 26.88 12.59 3.39
N LYS A 79 27.26 13.81 3.00
CA LYS A 79 26.67 14.51 1.86
C LYS A 79 26.92 13.77 0.55
N ASN A 80 28.15 13.30 0.31
CA ASN A 80 28.49 12.54 -0.89
C ASN A 80 27.68 11.23 -0.98
N LEU A 81 27.46 10.57 0.17
CA LEU A 81 26.66 9.35 0.25
C LEU A 81 25.24 9.60 -0.26
N VAL A 82 24.55 10.62 0.27
CA VAL A 82 23.18 10.96 -0.17
C VAL A 82 23.16 11.29 -1.67
N MET A 83 24.12 12.11 -2.15
CA MET A 83 24.16 12.51 -3.56
C MET A 83 24.41 11.33 -4.50
N SER A 84 25.36 10.46 -4.19
CA SER A 84 25.74 9.33 -5.06
C SER A 84 24.68 8.21 -5.09
N HIS A 85 23.85 8.09 -4.06
CA HIS A 85 22.82 7.09 -3.96
C HIS A 85 21.46 7.55 -4.51
N ALA A 86 21.27 8.84 -4.76
CA ALA A 86 20.07 9.41 -5.37
C ALA A 86 20.08 9.19 -6.90
N CYS A 87 19.97 7.94 -7.33
CA CYS A 87 20.08 7.49 -8.72
C CYS A 87 18.83 6.74 -9.22
N GLY A 88 17.67 6.97 -8.61
CA GLY A 88 16.39 6.34 -8.98
C GLY A 88 15.93 6.72 -10.38
N VAL A 89 15.25 5.79 -11.06
CA VAL A 89 14.72 5.95 -12.42
C VAL A 89 13.31 5.35 -12.55
N GLY A 90 12.72 5.49 -13.73
CA GLY A 90 11.39 4.97 -14.06
C GLY A 90 10.26 5.89 -13.57
N ASP A 91 9.11 5.29 -13.27
CA ASP A 91 7.94 6.03 -12.81
C ASP A 91 8.18 6.66 -11.44
N GLU A 92 7.57 7.84 -11.22
CA GLU A 92 7.59 8.48 -9.91
C GLU A 92 6.77 7.68 -8.90
N VAL A 93 7.20 7.72 -7.64
CA VAL A 93 6.43 7.18 -6.51
C VAL A 93 5.21 8.08 -6.27
N PRO A 94 4.01 7.51 -6.10
CA PRO A 94 2.82 8.30 -5.79
C PRO A 94 3.02 9.19 -4.54
N GLN A 95 2.50 10.41 -4.59
CA GLN A 95 2.75 11.40 -3.52
C GLN A 95 2.21 10.94 -2.16
N GLU A 96 1.11 10.20 -2.14
CA GLU A 96 0.57 9.58 -0.92
C GLU A 96 1.55 8.57 -0.29
N VAL A 97 2.31 7.83 -1.10
CA VAL A 97 3.35 6.90 -0.62
C VAL A 97 4.58 7.68 -0.14
N VAL A 98 5.00 8.74 -0.85
CA VAL A 98 6.10 9.62 -0.41
C VAL A 98 5.77 10.26 0.93
N ARG A 99 4.54 10.68 1.15
CA ARG A 99 4.07 11.19 2.44
C ARG A 99 4.22 10.16 3.56
N LEU A 100 3.87 8.89 3.28
CA LEU A 100 4.11 7.78 4.22
C LEU A 100 5.60 7.53 4.46
N MET A 101 6.47 7.68 3.45
CA MET A 101 7.93 7.56 3.63
C MET A 101 8.47 8.58 4.64
N LEU A 102 8.03 9.84 4.56
CA LEU A 102 8.39 10.89 5.54
C LEU A 102 7.90 10.53 6.95
N LEU A 103 6.63 10.10 7.08
CA LEU A 103 6.03 9.72 8.35
C LEU A 103 6.77 8.52 8.97
N LEU A 104 6.97 7.43 8.21
CA LEU A 104 7.59 6.23 8.73
C LEU A 104 9.08 6.40 9.02
N LYS A 105 9.78 7.27 8.27
CA LYS A 105 11.18 7.61 8.60
C LYS A 105 11.28 8.40 9.88
N ALA A 106 10.38 9.36 10.12
CA ALA A 106 10.30 10.07 11.38
C ALA A 106 9.97 9.11 12.56
N GLN A 107 9.03 8.17 12.36
CA GLN A 107 8.70 7.13 13.34
C GLN A 107 9.94 6.29 13.71
N ASN A 108 10.70 5.83 12.71
CA ASN A 108 11.93 5.06 12.93
C ASN A 108 12.94 5.82 13.83
N PHE A 109 13.11 7.13 13.58
CA PHE A 109 14.04 7.94 14.36
C PHE A 109 13.56 8.20 15.80
N CYS A 110 12.25 8.20 16.05
CA CYS A 110 11.67 8.45 17.39
C CYS A 110 12.13 7.43 18.44
N PHE A 111 12.52 6.22 18.04
CA PHE A 111 13.01 5.20 18.96
C PHE A 111 14.37 5.54 19.56
N GLY A 112 15.16 6.42 18.93
CA GLY A 112 16.44 6.90 19.45
C GLY A 112 17.59 5.91 19.35
N TYR A 113 17.64 5.11 18.27
CA TYR A 113 18.74 4.14 18.02
C TYR A 113 19.57 4.42 16.77
N SER A 114 19.26 5.49 16.06
CA SER A 114 19.87 5.83 14.75
C SER A 114 21.04 6.79 14.81
N GLY A 115 21.17 7.58 15.90
CA GLY A 115 22.20 8.61 16.04
C GLY A 115 22.00 9.83 15.15
N ALA A 116 20.77 10.12 14.72
CA ALA A 116 20.41 11.31 13.96
C ALA A 116 20.36 12.56 14.87
N GLN A 117 20.57 13.75 14.29
CA GLN A 117 20.32 15.02 14.96
C GLN A 117 18.80 15.28 15.08
N LEU A 118 18.37 15.95 16.15
CA LEU A 118 16.97 16.34 16.32
C LEU A 118 16.46 17.23 15.16
N GLN A 119 17.27 18.16 14.68
CA GLN A 119 16.94 19.03 13.55
C GLN A 119 16.69 18.25 12.24
N THR A 120 17.41 17.15 12.03
CA THR A 120 17.24 16.28 10.86
C THR A 120 15.87 15.59 10.90
N VAL A 121 15.48 15.07 12.05
CA VAL A 121 14.17 14.46 12.24
C VAL A 121 13.05 15.49 12.13
N GLN A 122 13.23 16.68 12.72
CA GLN A 122 12.25 17.76 12.63
C GLN A 122 12.03 18.20 11.17
N ARG A 123 13.08 18.27 10.35
CA ARG A 123 12.95 18.63 8.94
C ARG A 123 12.07 17.64 8.14
N LEU A 124 12.13 16.33 8.44
CA LEU A 124 11.23 15.36 7.80
C LEU A 124 9.77 15.62 8.18
N ILE A 125 9.54 15.98 9.45
CA ILE A 125 8.22 16.37 9.95
C ILE A 125 7.74 17.66 9.29
N ASP A 126 8.63 18.64 9.16
CA ASP A 126 8.31 19.93 8.50
C ASP A 126 7.96 19.72 7.04
N CYS A 127 8.70 18.85 6.31
CA CYS A 127 8.36 18.48 4.94
C CYS A 127 6.97 17.85 4.85
N TYR A 128 6.62 16.93 5.77
CA TYR A 128 5.29 16.33 5.82
C TYR A 128 4.21 17.38 6.10
N ASN A 129 4.40 18.21 7.11
CA ASN A 129 3.41 19.18 7.56
C ASN A 129 3.17 20.32 6.56
N ASP A 130 4.19 20.70 5.83
CA ASP A 130 4.15 21.77 4.83
C ASP A 130 3.83 21.28 3.41
N ASP A 131 3.54 19.97 3.27
CA ASP A 131 3.26 19.33 1.96
C ASP A 131 4.40 19.51 0.94
N VAL A 132 5.64 19.42 1.42
CA VAL A 132 6.85 19.44 0.60
C VAL A 132 7.27 18.00 0.36
N LEU A 133 6.85 17.44 -0.77
CA LEU A 133 7.02 16.02 -1.08
C LEU A 133 8.15 15.82 -2.09
N PRO A 134 9.31 15.26 -1.67
CA PRO A 134 10.42 14.95 -2.59
C PRO A 134 9.99 14.06 -3.76
N VAL A 135 10.59 14.28 -4.93
CA VAL A 135 10.41 13.40 -6.08
C VAL A 135 11.26 12.15 -5.87
N VAL A 136 10.59 11.00 -5.75
CA VAL A 136 11.21 9.69 -5.58
C VAL A 136 10.80 8.81 -6.74
N TYR A 137 11.68 7.87 -7.15
CA TYR A 137 11.43 6.97 -8.28
C TYR A 137 11.26 5.52 -7.83
N GLN A 138 10.48 4.75 -8.58
CA GLN A 138 10.11 3.39 -8.21
C GLN A 138 11.22 2.37 -8.43
N GLN A 139 12.19 2.64 -9.30
CA GLN A 139 13.27 1.72 -9.65
C GLN A 139 14.60 2.22 -9.07
N GLY A 140 15.35 1.31 -8.43
CA GLY A 140 16.67 1.59 -7.86
C GLY A 140 16.97 0.89 -6.55
N SER A 141 15.99 0.22 -5.90
CA SER A 141 16.21 -0.55 -4.68
C SER A 141 16.34 -2.05 -4.98
N LEU A 142 17.45 -2.65 -4.56
CA LEU A 142 17.62 -4.11 -4.44
C LEU A 142 17.09 -4.65 -3.11
N GLY A 143 16.85 -3.77 -2.13
CA GLY A 143 16.63 -4.18 -0.75
C GLY A 143 17.88 -4.77 -0.09
N ALA A 144 19.07 -4.41 -0.57
CA ALA A 144 20.36 -4.90 -0.08
C ALA A 144 20.67 -4.40 1.35
N SER A 145 20.81 -3.06 1.47
CA SER A 145 20.91 -2.39 2.79
C SER A 145 19.62 -1.61 3.08
N GLY A 146 18.49 -2.23 2.80
CA GLY A 146 17.19 -1.59 2.72
C GLY A 146 17.03 -0.80 1.42
N ASP A 147 16.33 0.31 1.48
CA ASP A 147 15.89 1.10 0.35
C ASP A 147 16.82 2.28 0.04
N LEU A 148 18.13 2.02 -0.14
CA LEU A 148 19.16 3.06 -0.26
C LEU A 148 18.81 4.15 -1.28
N CYS A 149 18.56 3.76 -2.51
CA CYS A 149 18.32 4.69 -3.62
C CYS A 149 17.03 5.52 -3.44
N PRO A 150 15.85 4.95 -3.21
CA PRO A 150 14.64 5.75 -3.01
C PRO A 150 14.70 6.62 -1.75
N LEU A 151 15.35 6.17 -0.67
CA LEU A 151 15.55 7.00 0.51
C LEU A 151 16.55 8.13 0.24
N ALA A 152 17.58 7.92 -0.58
CA ALA A 152 18.46 9.00 -1.02
C ALA A 152 17.71 10.04 -1.85
N ASN A 153 16.85 9.64 -2.77
CA ASN A 153 15.98 10.55 -3.51
C ASN A 153 15.05 11.36 -2.57
N LEU A 154 14.53 10.73 -1.50
CA LEU A 154 13.72 11.39 -0.49
C LEU A 154 14.53 12.44 0.29
N MET A 155 15.77 12.09 0.70
CA MET A 155 16.59 12.90 1.58
C MET A 155 17.35 14.02 0.87
N LEU A 156 17.63 13.85 -0.41
CA LEU A 156 18.37 14.85 -1.20
C LEU A 156 17.66 16.23 -1.16
N PRO A 157 16.35 16.35 -1.48
CA PRO A 157 15.63 17.63 -1.33
C PRO A 157 15.33 17.97 0.13
N ALA A 158 14.88 16.99 0.93
CA ALA A 158 14.42 17.26 2.29
C ALA A 158 15.53 17.80 3.21
N ILE A 159 16.75 17.29 3.09
CA ILE A 159 17.86 17.57 4.00
C ILE A 159 18.92 18.47 3.36
N LEU A 160 19.32 18.17 2.12
CA LEU A 160 20.41 18.87 1.44
C LEU A 160 19.96 20.07 0.59
N GLY A 161 18.65 20.28 0.41
CA GLY A 161 18.11 21.36 -0.39
C GLY A 161 18.46 21.25 -1.89
N MET A 162 18.51 20.04 -2.44
CA MET A 162 18.92 19.74 -3.81
C MET A 162 17.89 18.83 -4.50
N GLY A 163 17.56 19.10 -5.77
CA GLY A 163 16.62 18.31 -6.55
C GLY A 163 15.18 18.84 -6.49
N ASP A 164 14.23 18.00 -6.90
CA ASP A 164 12.85 18.42 -7.12
C ASP A 164 11.89 17.94 -6.03
N VAL A 165 10.84 18.72 -5.83
CA VAL A 165 9.72 18.40 -4.91
C VAL A 165 8.40 18.72 -5.59
N TYR A 166 7.32 18.09 -5.12
CA TYR A 166 5.97 18.60 -5.28
C TYR A 166 5.64 19.52 -4.11
N TYR A 167 5.25 20.75 -4.44
CA TYR A 167 4.84 21.76 -3.48
C TYR A 167 3.71 22.61 -4.06
N LYS A 168 2.67 22.85 -3.28
CA LYS A 168 1.46 23.56 -3.73
C LYS A 168 0.89 23.02 -5.06
N GLY A 169 0.88 21.71 -5.22
CA GLY A 169 0.32 21.00 -6.38
C GLY A 169 1.18 21.05 -7.66
N ARG A 170 2.40 21.58 -7.62
CA ARG A 170 3.32 21.60 -8.76
C ARG A 170 4.70 21.03 -8.43
N ARG A 171 5.35 20.44 -9.41
CA ARG A 171 6.76 20.07 -9.33
C ARG A 171 7.63 21.31 -9.49
N CYS A 172 8.63 21.49 -8.63
CA CYS A 172 9.58 22.61 -8.66
C CYS A 172 10.93 22.21 -8.07
N ASP A 173 11.98 23.01 -8.34
CA ASP A 173 13.25 22.89 -7.63
C ASP A 173 13.04 23.22 -6.15
N VAL A 174 13.56 22.39 -5.26
CA VAL A 174 13.41 22.55 -3.80
C VAL A 174 14.01 23.87 -3.28
N LYS A 175 14.93 24.47 -4.01
CA LYS A 175 15.50 25.81 -3.66
C LYS A 175 14.44 26.89 -3.59
N GLU A 176 13.39 26.82 -4.41
CA GLU A 176 12.27 27.76 -4.33
C GLU A 176 11.57 27.66 -2.97
N VAL A 177 11.35 26.41 -2.51
CA VAL A 177 10.72 26.14 -1.21
C VAL A 177 11.62 26.57 -0.06
N TYR A 178 12.91 26.28 -0.14
CA TYR A 178 13.88 26.69 0.87
C TYR A 178 13.93 28.21 1.02
N ALA A 179 13.91 28.93 -0.11
CA ALA A 179 13.88 30.41 -0.09
C ALA A 179 12.55 30.92 0.53
N GLU A 180 11.41 30.34 0.17
CA GLU A 180 10.09 30.73 0.71
C GLU A 180 9.97 30.46 2.22
N LYS A 181 10.46 29.30 2.67
CA LYS A 181 10.37 28.84 4.07
C LYS A 181 11.51 29.38 4.96
N GLY A 182 12.51 30.01 4.39
CA GLY A 182 13.72 30.39 5.12
C GLY A 182 14.56 29.21 5.59
N TRP A 183 14.40 28.05 4.94
CA TRP A 183 15.15 26.85 5.29
C TRP A 183 16.59 26.93 4.81
N GLN A 184 17.50 26.28 5.57
CA GLN A 184 18.87 26.04 5.15
C GLN A 184 19.15 24.54 5.05
N PRO A 185 20.03 24.11 4.13
CA PRO A 185 20.50 22.73 4.13
C PRO A 185 21.07 22.35 5.50
N ILE A 186 20.82 21.10 5.92
CA ILE A 186 21.33 20.60 7.19
C ILE A 186 22.71 20.00 6.95
N GLU A 187 23.68 20.44 7.75
CA GLU A 187 25.01 19.84 7.81
C GLU A 187 24.91 18.50 8.54
N LEU A 188 25.12 17.42 7.81
CA LEU A 188 25.04 16.06 8.35
C LEU A 188 26.28 15.75 9.21
N GLN A 189 26.03 15.19 10.38
CA GLN A 189 27.06 14.63 11.26
C GLN A 189 27.37 13.17 10.88
N SER A 190 28.42 12.63 11.51
CA SER A 190 28.80 11.23 11.33
C SER A 190 27.64 10.27 11.53
N LYS A 191 27.54 9.22 10.72
CA LYS A 191 26.46 8.23 10.64
C LYS A 191 25.13 8.74 10.04
N GLU A 192 24.86 10.04 10.03
CA GLU A 192 23.55 10.51 9.60
C GLU A 192 23.19 10.17 8.15
N GLY A 193 24.15 10.27 7.22
CA GLY A 193 23.91 9.83 5.84
C GLY A 193 23.44 8.39 5.79
N LEU A 194 24.13 7.50 6.52
CA LEU A 194 23.74 6.09 6.56
C LEU A 194 22.39 5.88 7.29
N ALA A 195 22.15 6.58 8.40
CA ALA A 195 20.87 6.53 9.12
C ALA A 195 19.69 6.99 8.24
N LEU A 196 19.92 7.95 7.36
CA LEU A 196 18.90 8.46 6.43
C LEU A 196 18.58 7.46 5.31
N LEU A 197 19.60 6.79 4.76
CA LEU A 197 19.47 5.93 3.58
C LEU A 197 19.18 4.47 3.90
N ASN A 198 19.72 3.94 4.99
CA ASN A 198 19.39 2.58 5.43
C ASN A 198 17.96 2.49 5.96
N GLY A 199 17.36 1.33 5.80
CA GLY A 199 16.03 1.03 6.31
C GLY A 199 15.03 0.70 5.22
N THR A 200 13.83 0.31 5.64
CA THR A 200 12.81 -0.29 4.80
C THR A 200 11.62 0.66 4.52
N GLN A 201 11.82 1.99 4.70
CA GLN A 201 10.69 2.92 4.67
C GLN A 201 10.03 3.09 3.29
N PHE A 202 10.73 2.83 2.20
CA PHE A 202 10.10 2.76 0.88
C PHE A 202 9.19 1.53 0.78
N MET A 203 9.71 0.33 1.08
CA MET A 203 8.92 -0.90 1.10
C MET A 203 7.76 -0.82 2.08
N SER A 204 8.00 -0.34 3.31
CA SER A 204 6.99 -0.20 4.36
C SER A 204 5.87 0.76 3.97
N SER A 205 6.19 1.85 3.26
CA SER A 205 5.20 2.84 2.81
C SER A 205 4.27 2.26 1.76
N PHE A 206 4.80 1.55 0.78
CA PHE A 206 4.00 0.80 -0.17
C PHE A 206 3.18 -0.30 0.51
N ALA A 207 3.77 -1.00 1.51
CA ALA A 207 3.07 -2.04 2.28
C ALA A 207 1.88 -1.47 3.05
N VAL A 208 2.06 -0.37 3.77
CA VAL A 208 0.99 0.31 4.51
C VAL A 208 -0.12 0.76 3.54
N TRP A 209 0.23 1.45 2.48
CA TRP A 209 -0.74 1.92 1.48
C TRP A 209 -1.52 0.76 0.87
N SER A 210 -0.81 -0.29 0.41
CA SER A 210 -1.41 -1.47 -0.20
C SER A 210 -2.31 -2.24 0.77
N LEU A 211 -1.93 -2.33 2.07
CA LEU A 211 -2.76 -2.97 3.10
C LEU A 211 -4.04 -2.19 3.40
N LEU A 212 -3.95 -0.88 3.56
CA LEU A 212 -5.14 -0.04 3.76
C LEU A 212 -6.10 -0.19 2.58
N LYS A 213 -5.58 -0.16 1.36
CA LYS A 213 -6.37 -0.40 0.15
C LYS A 213 -6.91 -1.83 0.07
N ALA A 214 -6.12 -2.85 0.38
CA ALA A 214 -6.56 -4.25 0.35
C ALA A 214 -7.67 -4.54 1.38
N ARG A 215 -7.60 -3.97 2.59
CA ARG A 215 -8.67 -4.04 3.60
C ARG A 215 -9.98 -3.45 3.05
N ARG A 216 -9.90 -2.30 2.38
CA ARG A 216 -11.05 -1.66 1.73
C ARG A 216 -11.59 -2.51 0.59
N LEU A 217 -10.74 -2.95 -0.33
CA LEU A 217 -11.11 -3.78 -1.48
C LEU A 217 -11.77 -5.09 -1.06
N SER A 218 -11.31 -5.73 0.02
CA SER A 218 -11.90 -6.98 0.50
C SER A 218 -13.34 -6.82 1.01
N ARG A 219 -13.68 -5.67 1.62
CA ARG A 219 -15.07 -5.33 2.01
C ARG A 219 -15.92 -4.99 0.80
N GLN A 220 -15.39 -4.17 -0.11
CA GLN A 220 -16.06 -3.82 -1.36
C GLN A 220 -16.33 -5.04 -2.23
N ALA A 221 -15.40 -6.00 -2.27
CA ALA A 221 -15.59 -7.26 -2.98
C ALA A 221 -16.81 -8.06 -2.47
N ASP A 222 -17.05 -8.09 -1.15
CA ASP A 222 -18.25 -8.73 -0.58
C ASP A 222 -19.54 -7.97 -0.94
N MET A 223 -19.51 -6.64 -0.94
CA MET A 223 -20.66 -5.80 -1.32
C MET A 223 -21.01 -5.97 -2.79
N VAL A 224 -20.01 -5.92 -3.67
CA VAL A 224 -20.19 -6.09 -5.12
C VAL A 224 -20.60 -7.52 -5.46
N LEU A 225 -20.05 -8.52 -4.76
CA LEU A 225 -20.51 -9.91 -4.85
C LEU A 225 -21.99 -10.05 -4.50
N SER A 226 -22.44 -9.40 -3.42
CA SER A 226 -23.85 -9.46 -2.99
C SER A 226 -24.79 -8.89 -4.05
N LEU A 227 -24.44 -7.74 -4.63
CA LEU A 227 -25.16 -7.18 -5.76
C LEU A 227 -25.16 -8.13 -6.97
N SER A 228 -23.98 -8.68 -7.33
CA SER A 228 -23.86 -9.61 -8.45
C SER A 228 -24.66 -10.89 -8.24
N LEU A 229 -24.70 -11.41 -7.00
CA LEU A 229 -25.42 -12.63 -6.63
C LEU A 229 -26.94 -12.45 -6.83
N ASP A 230 -27.48 -11.33 -6.36
CA ASP A 230 -28.90 -11.00 -6.57
C ASP A 230 -29.22 -10.76 -8.06
N ALA A 231 -28.43 -9.93 -8.73
CA ALA A 231 -28.60 -9.65 -10.15
C ALA A 231 -28.54 -10.93 -11.02
N PHE A 232 -27.66 -11.89 -10.65
CA PHE A 232 -27.54 -13.17 -11.32
C PHE A 232 -28.68 -14.14 -10.97
N ASP A 233 -29.55 -13.81 -10.02
CA ASP A 233 -30.53 -14.72 -9.45
C ASP A 233 -29.88 -15.95 -8.80
N GLY A 234 -28.83 -15.71 -8.00
CA GLY A 234 -28.09 -16.76 -7.34
C GLY A 234 -28.77 -17.33 -6.09
N ARG A 235 -28.09 -18.26 -5.41
CA ARG A 235 -28.58 -18.97 -4.22
C ARG A 235 -27.87 -18.52 -2.95
N ILE A 236 -28.62 -18.37 -1.86
CA ILE A 236 -28.09 -17.94 -0.55
C ILE A 236 -27.50 -19.10 0.26
N GLU A 237 -27.90 -20.35 0.00
CA GLU A 237 -27.52 -21.52 0.81
C GLU A 237 -25.99 -21.71 0.92
N PRO A 238 -25.17 -21.41 -0.11
CA PRO A 238 -23.71 -21.45 0.02
C PRO A 238 -23.11 -20.51 1.06
N PHE A 239 -23.90 -19.56 1.57
CA PHE A 239 -23.49 -18.58 2.57
C PHE A 239 -24.05 -18.86 3.97
N TYR A 240 -24.80 -19.98 4.18
CA TYR A 240 -25.34 -20.31 5.49
C TYR A 240 -24.24 -20.59 6.50
N GLU A 241 -24.39 -20.05 7.71
CA GLU A 241 -23.42 -20.19 8.79
C GLU A 241 -23.07 -21.65 9.12
N SER A 242 -24.10 -22.52 9.19
CA SER A 242 -23.93 -23.94 9.47
C SER A 242 -23.00 -24.64 8.48
N LEU A 243 -23.01 -24.24 7.21
CA LEU A 243 -22.09 -24.76 6.20
C LEU A 243 -20.63 -24.41 6.51
N HIS A 244 -20.39 -23.17 7.01
CA HIS A 244 -19.03 -22.68 7.26
C HIS A 244 -18.49 -23.12 8.63
N MET A 245 -19.35 -23.42 9.59
CA MET A 245 -18.94 -23.91 10.91
C MET A 245 -18.27 -25.30 10.87
N VAL A 246 -18.52 -26.12 9.85
CA VAL A 246 -17.80 -27.39 9.67
C VAL A 246 -16.41 -27.24 9.04
N ARG A 247 -16.07 -26.03 8.58
CA ARG A 247 -14.74 -25.65 8.07
C ARG A 247 -14.44 -24.19 8.41
N PRO A 248 -14.16 -23.87 9.70
CA PRO A 248 -14.28 -22.52 10.26
C PRO A 248 -13.06 -21.62 10.03
N HIS A 249 -12.65 -21.41 8.79
CA HIS A 249 -11.69 -20.36 8.45
C HIS A 249 -12.31 -18.99 8.72
N LYS A 250 -11.61 -18.14 9.46
CA LYS A 250 -12.13 -16.85 9.94
C LYS A 250 -12.62 -15.95 8.80
N GLY A 251 -11.82 -15.75 7.77
CA GLY A 251 -12.20 -14.93 6.62
C GLY A 251 -13.39 -15.49 5.84
N GLN A 252 -13.51 -16.84 5.76
CA GLN A 252 -14.64 -17.50 5.13
C GLN A 252 -15.95 -17.25 5.89
N LEU A 253 -15.93 -17.32 7.22
CA LEU A 253 -17.07 -16.99 8.09
C LEU A 253 -17.48 -15.51 7.94
N GLU A 254 -16.51 -14.61 7.93
CA GLU A 254 -16.73 -13.16 7.77
C GLU A 254 -17.37 -12.83 6.41
N THR A 255 -16.88 -13.41 5.32
CA THR A 255 -17.46 -13.19 3.99
C THR A 255 -18.89 -13.72 3.90
N ALA A 256 -19.13 -14.93 4.41
CA ALA A 256 -20.47 -15.50 4.40
C ALA A 256 -21.47 -14.67 5.23
N ALA A 257 -21.03 -14.16 6.38
CA ALA A 257 -21.85 -13.28 7.21
C ALA A 257 -22.15 -11.94 6.52
N ALA A 258 -21.14 -11.31 5.91
CA ALA A 258 -21.30 -10.04 5.19
C ALA A 258 -22.30 -10.16 4.03
N VAL A 259 -22.24 -11.24 3.25
CA VAL A 259 -23.18 -11.46 2.14
C VAL A 259 -24.61 -11.68 2.65
N ARG A 260 -24.80 -12.49 3.72
CA ARG A 260 -26.13 -12.67 4.32
C ARG A 260 -26.71 -11.34 4.83
N GLU A 261 -25.88 -10.53 5.48
CA GLU A 261 -26.27 -9.22 6.00
C GLU A 261 -26.63 -8.24 4.87
N MET A 262 -25.85 -8.24 3.78
CA MET A 262 -26.13 -7.40 2.62
C MET A 262 -27.42 -7.78 1.91
N LEU A 263 -27.77 -9.06 1.88
CA LEU A 263 -28.93 -9.58 1.13
C LEU A 263 -30.19 -9.80 1.99
N ASP A 264 -30.13 -9.44 3.27
CA ASP A 264 -31.30 -9.56 4.16
C ASP A 264 -32.47 -8.71 3.66
N GLY A 265 -33.62 -9.36 3.48
CA GLY A 265 -34.83 -8.75 2.93
C GLY A 265 -34.89 -8.69 1.39
N SER A 266 -33.97 -9.31 0.65
CA SER A 266 -34.09 -9.40 -0.82
C SER A 266 -35.19 -10.34 -1.25
N GLU A 267 -36.09 -9.86 -2.12
CA GLU A 267 -37.11 -10.67 -2.79
C GLU A 267 -36.49 -11.62 -3.83
N ILE A 268 -35.42 -11.16 -4.48
CA ILE A 268 -34.71 -11.93 -5.52
C ILE A 268 -34.02 -13.12 -4.91
N ILE A 269 -33.25 -12.95 -3.83
CA ILE A 269 -32.46 -14.05 -3.24
C ILE A 269 -33.36 -15.15 -2.63
N THR A 270 -34.56 -14.77 -2.14
CA THR A 270 -35.50 -15.67 -1.45
C THR A 270 -36.49 -16.35 -2.38
N ARG A 271 -36.63 -15.89 -3.62
CA ARG A 271 -37.56 -16.51 -4.58
C ARG A 271 -37.18 -17.94 -4.92
N HIS A 272 -38.14 -18.73 -5.38
CA HIS A 272 -37.89 -20.08 -5.88
C HIS A 272 -36.83 -20.07 -6.99
N LYS A 273 -35.87 -20.99 -6.93
CA LYS A 273 -34.78 -21.14 -7.90
C LYS A 273 -34.98 -22.42 -8.71
N GLU A 274 -35.04 -22.31 -10.04
CA GLU A 274 -35.16 -23.45 -10.94
C GLU A 274 -33.85 -24.23 -11.05
N HIS A 275 -32.72 -23.63 -10.77
CA HIS A 275 -31.39 -24.24 -10.83
C HIS A 275 -30.95 -24.85 -9.51
N VAL A 276 -30.18 -25.93 -9.55
CA VAL A 276 -29.73 -26.66 -8.37
C VAL A 276 -28.57 -25.96 -7.64
N GLN A 277 -27.64 -25.38 -8.40
CA GLN A 277 -26.45 -24.69 -7.84
C GLN A 277 -25.92 -23.59 -8.76
N ASP A 278 -25.10 -22.69 -8.17
CA ASP A 278 -24.45 -21.61 -8.87
C ASP A 278 -23.04 -21.98 -9.36
N PRO A 279 -22.49 -21.25 -10.34
CA PRO A 279 -21.08 -21.32 -10.69
C PRO A 279 -20.17 -21.03 -9.48
N TYR A 280 -18.93 -21.53 -9.52
CA TYR A 280 -17.97 -21.38 -8.42
C TYR A 280 -17.66 -19.95 -8.08
N SER A 281 -17.68 -19.03 -9.05
CA SER A 281 -17.45 -17.61 -8.80
C SER A 281 -18.47 -16.97 -7.85
N PHE A 282 -19.64 -17.57 -7.68
CA PHE A 282 -20.65 -17.20 -6.68
C PHE A 282 -20.56 -18.11 -5.44
N ARG A 283 -20.79 -19.43 -5.59
CA ARG A 283 -20.93 -20.31 -4.43
C ARG A 283 -19.64 -20.62 -3.67
N CYS A 284 -18.45 -20.42 -4.29
CA CYS A 284 -17.16 -20.57 -3.63
C CYS A 284 -16.54 -19.22 -3.22
N ALA A 285 -17.28 -18.13 -3.33
CA ALA A 285 -16.78 -16.80 -2.93
C ALA A 285 -16.38 -16.72 -1.45
N PRO A 286 -17.10 -17.34 -0.48
CA PRO A 286 -16.65 -17.34 0.90
C PRO A 286 -15.26 -17.94 1.10
N GLN A 287 -14.91 -18.99 0.36
CA GLN A 287 -13.60 -19.64 0.42
C GLN A 287 -12.50 -18.74 -0.16
N VAL A 288 -12.74 -18.12 -1.32
CA VAL A 288 -11.75 -17.29 -2.03
C VAL A 288 -11.55 -15.94 -1.34
N HIS A 289 -12.63 -15.19 -1.09
CA HIS A 289 -12.56 -13.92 -0.37
C HIS A 289 -12.02 -14.13 1.05
N GLY A 290 -12.42 -15.23 1.71
CA GLY A 290 -11.98 -15.59 3.04
C GLY A 290 -10.47 -15.84 3.11
N ALA A 291 -9.91 -16.58 2.16
CA ALA A 291 -8.46 -16.82 2.08
C ALA A 291 -7.70 -15.50 1.89
N ALA A 292 -8.21 -14.59 1.06
CA ALA A 292 -7.63 -13.26 0.90
C ALA A 292 -7.66 -12.45 2.20
N LYS A 293 -8.78 -12.45 2.94
CA LYS A 293 -8.91 -11.77 4.24
C LYS A 293 -7.94 -12.32 5.29
N ASP A 294 -7.78 -13.65 5.36
CA ASP A 294 -6.85 -14.29 6.30
C ASP A 294 -5.41 -13.91 5.97
N THR A 295 -5.04 -13.87 4.69
CA THR A 295 -3.73 -13.42 4.22
C THR A 295 -3.50 -11.94 4.55
N ILE A 296 -4.47 -11.05 4.27
CA ILE A 296 -4.39 -9.62 4.59
C ILE A 296 -4.13 -9.41 6.09
N ARG A 297 -4.76 -10.18 6.98
CA ARG A 297 -4.51 -10.12 8.44
C ARG A 297 -3.10 -10.54 8.81
N TYR A 298 -2.59 -11.60 8.21
CA TYR A 298 -1.21 -12.04 8.44
C TYR A 298 -0.22 -10.97 8.01
N VAL A 299 -0.37 -10.45 6.79
CA VAL A 299 0.48 -9.37 6.26
C VAL A 299 0.44 -8.15 7.18
N ALA A 300 -0.73 -7.76 7.66
CA ALA A 300 -0.89 -6.64 8.58
C ALA A 300 -0.07 -6.81 9.87
N SER A 301 -0.03 -8.03 10.44
CA SER A 301 0.75 -8.28 11.66
C SER A 301 2.26 -8.10 11.47
N VAL A 302 2.79 -8.46 10.31
CA VAL A 302 4.22 -8.27 9.97
C VAL A 302 4.51 -6.80 9.74
N VAL A 303 3.68 -6.11 8.93
CA VAL A 303 3.87 -4.69 8.63
C VAL A 303 3.74 -3.82 9.87
N GLU A 304 2.80 -4.11 10.78
CA GLU A 304 2.69 -3.38 12.05
C GLU A 304 3.92 -3.58 12.96
N THR A 305 4.61 -4.71 12.88
CA THR A 305 5.89 -4.89 13.55
C THR A 305 6.97 -4.03 12.90
N GLU A 306 7.07 -4.05 11.58
CA GLU A 306 8.09 -3.32 10.83
C GLU A 306 8.00 -1.79 11.02
N ILE A 307 6.81 -1.21 10.94
CA ILE A 307 6.62 0.24 11.12
C ILE A 307 6.89 0.72 12.55
N ASN A 308 7.03 -0.18 13.51
CA ASN A 308 7.40 0.07 14.89
C ASN A 308 8.83 -0.39 15.21
N SER A 309 9.67 -0.53 14.21
CA SER A 309 11.05 -1.01 14.34
C SER A 309 12.05 0.03 13.90
N THR A 310 13.29 -0.07 14.42
CA THR A 310 14.44 0.64 13.87
C THR A 310 15.11 -0.26 12.84
N THR A 311 15.14 0.18 11.59
CA THR A 311 15.55 -0.63 10.44
C THR A 311 16.80 -0.08 9.73
N ASP A 312 17.58 0.76 10.40
CA ASP A 312 18.88 1.21 9.86
C ASP A 312 20.08 0.38 10.40
N ASN A 313 21.29 0.81 10.10
CA ASN A 313 22.54 0.16 10.52
C ASN A 313 23.72 1.16 10.48
N PRO A 314 24.66 1.10 11.47
CA PRO A 314 24.62 0.29 12.69
C PRO A 314 23.58 0.81 13.69
N ILE A 315 23.10 -0.06 14.56
CA ILE A 315 22.21 0.30 15.67
C ILE A 315 23.07 0.85 16.82
N VAL A 316 22.63 1.96 17.40
CA VAL A 316 23.26 2.63 18.53
C VAL A 316 22.45 2.36 19.80
N LEU A 317 23.05 1.72 20.79
CA LEU A 317 22.44 1.33 22.07
C LEU A 317 23.13 2.09 23.22
N PRO A 318 22.70 3.32 23.55
CA PRO A 318 23.38 4.16 24.54
C PRO A 318 23.40 3.55 25.94
N ASP A 319 22.32 2.85 26.33
CA ASP A 319 22.19 2.26 27.67
C ASP A 319 23.07 1.02 27.86
N GLU A 320 23.45 0.38 26.78
CA GLU A 320 24.30 -0.80 26.77
C GLU A 320 25.77 -0.49 26.41
N ASP A 321 26.08 0.79 26.17
CA ASP A 321 27.38 1.27 25.69
C ASP A 321 27.86 0.58 24.40
N MET A 322 26.92 0.28 23.47
CA MET A 322 27.21 -0.46 22.26
C MET A 322 26.80 0.25 20.97
N VAL A 323 27.57 0.01 19.91
CA VAL A 323 27.21 0.32 18.51
C VAL A 323 27.43 -0.96 17.72
N ILE A 324 26.35 -1.52 17.17
CA ILE A 324 26.34 -2.86 16.60
C ILE A 324 25.92 -2.81 15.13
N SER A 325 26.76 -3.36 14.25
CA SER A 325 26.42 -3.61 12.86
C SER A 325 25.70 -4.95 12.72
N GLY A 326 24.54 -4.95 12.09
CA GLY A 326 23.71 -6.13 11.85
C GLY A 326 22.91 -6.02 10.55
N GLY A 327 21.85 -6.78 10.43
CA GLY A 327 21.01 -6.86 9.23
C GLY A 327 19.61 -6.26 9.36
N HIS A 328 19.39 -5.30 10.26
CA HIS A 328 18.07 -4.72 10.54
C HIS A 328 17.44 -3.98 9.34
N PHE A 329 18.24 -3.64 8.35
CA PHE A 329 17.81 -3.07 7.08
C PHE A 329 17.26 -4.12 6.10
N HIS A 330 17.44 -5.43 6.36
CA HIS A 330 17.09 -6.46 5.38
C HIS A 330 15.57 -6.52 5.16
N GLY A 331 15.15 -6.30 3.92
CA GLY A 331 13.74 -6.19 3.55
C GLY A 331 12.99 -7.52 3.40
N GLU A 332 13.61 -8.68 3.67
CA GLU A 332 12.99 -9.99 3.47
C GLU A 332 11.62 -10.17 4.16
N PRO A 333 11.42 -9.74 5.42
CA PRO A 333 10.11 -9.83 6.06
C PRO A 333 8.99 -9.12 5.29
N LEU A 334 9.31 -7.98 4.66
CA LEU A 334 8.36 -7.24 3.83
C LEU A 334 8.23 -7.83 2.43
N ALA A 335 9.34 -8.26 1.81
CA ALA A 335 9.32 -8.83 0.46
C ALA A 335 8.37 -10.03 0.38
N MET A 336 8.47 -10.98 1.30
CA MET A 336 7.61 -12.16 1.36
C MET A 336 6.13 -11.79 1.54
N VAL A 337 5.82 -10.93 2.52
CA VAL A 337 4.41 -10.61 2.80
C VAL A 337 3.78 -9.71 1.73
N LEU A 338 4.57 -8.92 0.99
CA LEU A 338 4.08 -8.15 -0.15
C LEU A 338 3.76 -9.04 -1.36
N ASP A 339 4.54 -10.10 -1.58
CA ASP A 339 4.18 -11.14 -2.56
C ASP A 339 2.88 -11.87 -2.16
N PHE A 340 2.73 -12.23 -0.88
CA PHE A 340 1.49 -12.85 -0.38
C PHE A 340 0.29 -11.92 -0.54
N LEU A 341 0.45 -10.63 -0.24
CA LEU A 341 -0.60 -9.63 -0.41
C LEU A 341 -1.00 -9.46 -1.87
N ALA A 342 -0.02 -9.39 -2.78
CA ALA A 342 -0.29 -9.30 -4.21
C ALA A 342 -1.12 -10.49 -4.72
N ILE A 343 -0.77 -11.71 -4.33
CA ILE A 343 -1.52 -12.92 -4.68
C ILE A 343 -2.94 -12.87 -4.10
N ALA A 344 -3.09 -12.52 -2.83
CA ALA A 344 -4.40 -12.47 -2.16
C ALA A 344 -5.35 -11.44 -2.82
N VAL A 345 -4.83 -10.27 -3.16
CA VAL A 345 -5.63 -9.21 -3.80
C VAL A 345 -5.94 -9.54 -5.26
N ALA A 346 -5.01 -10.19 -5.98
CA ALA A 346 -5.24 -10.64 -7.35
C ALA A 346 -6.38 -11.69 -7.43
N GLU A 347 -6.52 -12.56 -6.43
CA GLU A 347 -7.61 -13.56 -6.37
C GLU A 347 -8.99 -12.89 -6.18
N LEU A 348 -9.07 -11.79 -5.43
CA LEU A 348 -10.31 -10.97 -5.36
C LEU A 348 -10.69 -10.43 -6.75
N GLY A 349 -9.72 -9.94 -7.52
CA GLY A 349 -9.92 -9.50 -8.88
C GLY A 349 -10.28 -10.65 -9.84
N ALA A 350 -9.61 -11.79 -9.71
CA ALA A 350 -9.83 -12.93 -10.59
C ALA A 350 -11.26 -13.50 -10.45
N ILE A 351 -11.74 -13.67 -9.22
CA ILE A 351 -13.11 -14.16 -8.98
C ILE A 351 -14.16 -13.12 -9.38
N SER A 352 -13.89 -11.82 -9.20
CA SER A 352 -14.75 -10.72 -9.64
C SER A 352 -14.95 -10.72 -11.15
N GLU A 353 -13.87 -10.86 -11.91
CA GLU A 353 -13.94 -10.96 -13.38
C GLU A 353 -14.77 -12.16 -13.84
N ARG A 354 -14.65 -13.30 -13.15
CA ARG A 354 -15.50 -14.48 -13.47
C ARG A 354 -16.98 -14.22 -13.24
N ARG A 355 -17.37 -13.45 -12.23
CA ARG A 355 -18.77 -13.03 -12.02
C ARG A 355 -19.22 -12.05 -13.11
N THR A 356 -18.36 -11.10 -13.48
CA THR A 356 -18.63 -10.20 -14.62
C THR A 356 -18.96 -11.00 -15.89
N TYR A 357 -18.17 -12.03 -16.20
CA TYR A 357 -18.44 -12.91 -17.34
C TYR A 357 -19.80 -13.63 -17.21
N GLN A 358 -20.14 -14.15 -16.03
CA GLN A 358 -21.43 -14.85 -15.83
C GLN A 358 -22.63 -13.92 -16.03
N LEU A 359 -22.51 -12.65 -15.64
CA LEU A 359 -23.60 -11.67 -15.80
C LEU A 359 -23.92 -11.35 -17.25
N ILE A 360 -22.92 -11.38 -18.14
CA ILE A 360 -23.10 -11.02 -19.57
C ILE A 360 -23.42 -12.23 -20.48
N ASP A 361 -23.41 -13.46 -19.95
CA ASP A 361 -23.46 -14.71 -20.72
C ASP A 361 -24.90 -15.20 -20.98
N ALA A 362 -25.88 -14.31 -21.05
CA ALA A 362 -27.29 -14.62 -21.33
C ALA A 362 -27.87 -15.74 -20.44
N LYS A 363 -27.48 -15.79 -19.17
CA LYS A 363 -27.94 -16.81 -18.21
C LYS A 363 -28.97 -16.24 -17.26
N ARG A 364 -29.77 -17.10 -16.67
CA ARG A 364 -30.76 -16.79 -15.62
C ARG A 364 -31.76 -15.71 -16.04
N GLY A 365 -32.11 -15.62 -17.33
CA GLY A 365 -33.03 -14.63 -17.87
C GLY A 365 -32.44 -13.24 -18.14
N LEU A 366 -31.14 -13.04 -17.87
CA LEU A 366 -30.47 -11.81 -18.26
C LEU A 366 -30.26 -11.76 -19.78
N PRO A 367 -30.36 -10.58 -20.41
CA PRO A 367 -30.08 -10.45 -21.84
C PRO A 367 -28.59 -10.59 -22.14
N SER A 368 -28.26 -11.08 -23.34
CA SER A 368 -26.87 -11.18 -23.83
C SER A 368 -26.20 -9.83 -23.69
N PHE A 369 -25.00 -9.82 -23.10
CA PHE A 369 -24.18 -8.60 -22.89
C PHE A 369 -24.92 -7.48 -22.16
N LEU A 370 -25.98 -7.78 -21.41
CA LEU A 370 -26.78 -6.81 -20.64
C LEU A 370 -27.30 -5.64 -21.49
N VAL A 371 -27.73 -5.91 -22.72
CA VAL A 371 -28.24 -4.89 -23.64
C VAL A 371 -29.76 -4.96 -23.75
N ALA A 372 -30.42 -3.79 -23.77
CA ALA A 372 -31.85 -3.70 -23.98
C ALA A 372 -32.28 -4.01 -25.43
N LYS A 373 -31.40 -3.75 -26.40
CA LYS A 373 -31.65 -3.94 -27.86
C LYS A 373 -30.45 -4.66 -28.51
N PRO A 374 -30.37 -6.01 -28.40
CA PRO A 374 -29.26 -6.79 -28.98
C PRO A 374 -29.18 -6.62 -30.49
N GLY A 375 -27.95 -6.63 -31.02
CA GLY A 375 -27.68 -6.48 -32.46
C GLY A 375 -27.40 -5.04 -32.89
N LEU A 376 -28.21 -4.07 -32.44
CA LEU A 376 -27.90 -2.66 -32.59
C LEU A 376 -26.82 -2.23 -31.59
N ASN A 377 -26.83 -2.81 -30.40
CA ASN A 377 -25.91 -2.52 -29.29
C ASN A 377 -25.03 -3.73 -28.99
N SER A 378 -23.77 -3.48 -28.62
CA SER A 378 -22.81 -4.47 -28.14
C SER A 378 -22.76 -4.55 -26.62
N GLY A 379 -23.19 -3.51 -25.91
CA GLY A 379 -23.35 -3.44 -24.47
C GLY A 379 -22.06 -3.70 -23.70
N PHE A 380 -22.13 -4.63 -22.75
CA PHE A 380 -21.07 -4.92 -21.78
C PHE A 380 -20.05 -5.96 -22.21
N MET A 381 -20.01 -6.34 -23.51
CA MET A 381 -19.04 -7.28 -24.05
C MET A 381 -17.59 -6.81 -23.78
N ILE A 382 -17.24 -5.59 -24.19
CA ILE A 382 -15.87 -5.08 -24.10
C ILE A 382 -15.47 -4.65 -22.68
N PRO A 383 -16.33 -4.12 -21.81
CA PRO A 383 -16.03 -3.99 -20.38
C PRO A 383 -15.51 -5.28 -19.73
N GLN A 384 -16.08 -6.46 -20.06
CA GLN A 384 -15.55 -7.73 -19.57
C GLN A 384 -14.16 -8.04 -20.14
N TYR A 385 -13.89 -7.72 -21.41
CA TYR A 385 -12.55 -7.89 -21.99
C TYR A 385 -11.52 -7.03 -21.25
N ALA A 386 -11.88 -5.80 -20.88
CA ALA A 386 -11.03 -4.92 -20.08
C ALA A 386 -10.70 -5.57 -18.72
N ALA A 387 -11.71 -6.08 -18.01
CA ALA A 387 -11.50 -6.80 -16.75
C ALA A 387 -10.59 -8.03 -16.92
N ALA A 388 -10.83 -8.85 -17.95
CA ALA A 388 -10.03 -10.04 -18.24
C ALA A 388 -8.56 -9.69 -18.54
N SER A 389 -8.30 -8.61 -19.29
CA SER A 389 -6.94 -8.16 -19.60
C SER A 389 -6.20 -7.68 -18.35
N ILE A 390 -6.89 -6.95 -17.46
CA ILE A 390 -6.34 -6.48 -16.17
C ILE A 390 -6.00 -7.67 -15.27
N VAL A 391 -6.88 -8.66 -15.17
CA VAL A 391 -6.63 -9.89 -14.40
C VAL A 391 -5.44 -10.67 -14.95
N SER A 392 -5.31 -10.77 -16.28
CA SER A 392 -4.15 -11.39 -16.92
C SER A 392 -2.84 -10.67 -16.55
N GLN A 393 -2.82 -9.34 -16.54
CA GLN A 393 -1.67 -8.56 -16.08
C GLN A 393 -1.37 -8.82 -14.60
N SER A 394 -2.39 -8.83 -13.75
CA SER A 394 -2.22 -9.10 -12.31
C SER A 394 -1.61 -10.47 -12.04
N LYS A 395 -1.96 -11.51 -12.82
CA LYS A 395 -1.33 -12.84 -12.72
C LYS A 395 0.18 -12.79 -12.98
N GLN A 396 0.62 -12.01 -13.97
CA GLN A 396 2.05 -11.82 -14.24
C GLN A 396 2.74 -11.09 -13.08
N LEU A 397 2.09 -10.06 -12.52
CA LEU A 397 2.58 -9.32 -11.36
C LEU A 397 2.61 -10.15 -10.06
N CYS A 398 1.94 -11.30 -10.01
CA CYS A 398 1.98 -12.21 -8.86
C CYS A 398 3.17 -13.17 -8.87
N THR A 399 4.07 -13.12 -9.87
CA THR A 399 5.34 -13.86 -9.81
C THR A 399 6.15 -13.35 -8.62
N PRO A 400 6.57 -14.21 -7.65
CA PRO A 400 7.25 -13.76 -6.44
C PRO A 400 8.56 -13.04 -6.73
N CYS A 401 8.79 -11.89 -6.11
CA CYS A 401 10.07 -11.17 -6.14
C CYS A 401 10.98 -11.61 -4.99
N SER A 402 10.40 -12.01 -3.86
CA SER A 402 11.13 -12.41 -2.66
C SER A 402 12.00 -13.67 -2.82
N VAL A 403 11.80 -14.43 -3.88
CA VAL A 403 12.62 -15.62 -4.21
C VAL A 403 13.82 -15.28 -5.09
N ASP A 404 13.95 -14.03 -5.54
CA ASP A 404 15.05 -13.57 -6.39
C ASP A 404 16.13 -12.86 -5.55
N SER A 405 17.38 -12.98 -5.97
CA SER A 405 18.49 -12.28 -5.35
C SER A 405 19.62 -12.06 -6.35
N ILE A 406 20.19 -10.86 -6.38
CA ILE A 406 21.32 -10.51 -7.23
C ILE A 406 22.44 -9.97 -6.36
N THR A 407 23.57 -10.65 -6.35
CA THR A 407 24.77 -10.24 -5.59
C THR A 407 25.27 -8.88 -6.03
N SER A 408 25.62 -8.02 -5.07
CA SER A 408 26.12 -6.66 -5.31
C SER A 408 27.29 -6.29 -4.37
N SER A 409 27.80 -5.05 -4.47
CA SER A 409 28.81 -4.47 -3.56
C SER A 409 30.04 -5.36 -3.37
N GLN A 410 30.64 -5.84 -4.48
CA GLN A 410 31.82 -6.72 -4.46
C GLN A 410 31.65 -7.98 -3.59
N ASN A 411 30.48 -8.62 -3.69
CA ASN A 411 30.05 -9.79 -2.91
C ASN A 411 29.81 -9.53 -1.42
N GLN A 412 29.85 -8.30 -0.93
CA GLN A 412 29.50 -8.00 0.45
C GLN A 412 27.99 -8.17 0.69
N GLU A 413 27.18 -7.89 -0.32
CA GLU A 413 25.72 -8.02 -0.34
C GLU A 413 25.35 -9.20 -1.25
N ASP A 414 25.61 -10.41 -0.77
CA ASP A 414 25.49 -11.66 -1.53
C ASP A 414 24.07 -12.24 -1.52
N LEU A 415 23.22 -11.81 -0.60
CA LEU A 415 21.79 -12.11 -0.53
C LEU A 415 21.00 -10.83 -0.26
N VAL A 416 20.06 -10.51 -1.15
CA VAL A 416 19.20 -9.31 -1.09
C VAL A 416 17.73 -9.69 -1.25
N SER A 417 16.82 -8.86 -0.72
CA SER A 417 15.40 -9.20 -0.61
C SER A 417 14.55 -8.97 -1.85
N MET A 418 15.00 -8.12 -2.79
CA MET A 418 14.18 -7.59 -3.88
C MET A 418 12.83 -6.97 -3.43
N GLY A 419 12.74 -6.56 -2.17
CA GLY A 419 11.51 -6.06 -1.56
C GLY A 419 10.95 -4.79 -2.21
N GLY A 420 11.80 -3.94 -2.80
CA GLY A 420 11.37 -2.79 -3.57
C GLY A 420 10.52 -3.19 -4.79
N ASN A 421 10.90 -4.26 -5.49
CA ASN A 421 10.13 -4.82 -6.60
C ASN A 421 8.82 -5.46 -6.11
N ALA A 422 8.85 -6.20 -4.99
CA ALA A 422 7.64 -6.75 -4.38
C ALA A 422 6.64 -5.65 -3.99
N ALA A 423 7.14 -4.53 -3.45
CA ALA A 423 6.34 -3.40 -3.01
C ALA A 423 5.64 -2.69 -4.18
N THR A 424 6.37 -2.32 -5.21
CA THR A 424 5.82 -1.59 -6.37
C THR A 424 4.85 -2.43 -7.18
N LYS A 425 5.09 -3.75 -7.34
CA LYS A 425 4.14 -4.62 -8.04
C LYS A 425 2.88 -4.87 -7.22
N CYS A 426 2.97 -5.01 -5.89
CA CYS A 426 1.81 -5.18 -5.01
C CYS A 426 0.87 -3.96 -5.11
N TYR A 427 1.43 -2.75 -5.12
CA TYR A 427 0.68 -1.53 -5.38
C TYR A 427 -0.11 -1.61 -6.69
N LYS A 428 0.54 -2.03 -7.80
CA LYS A 428 -0.11 -2.17 -9.12
C LYS A 428 -1.24 -3.20 -9.12
N VAL A 429 -1.08 -4.30 -8.39
CA VAL A 429 -2.12 -5.33 -8.24
C VAL A 429 -3.33 -4.77 -7.48
N CYS A 430 -3.13 -3.98 -6.43
CA CYS A 430 -4.23 -3.32 -5.71
C CYS A 430 -5.00 -2.36 -6.62
N GLU A 431 -4.30 -1.54 -7.40
CA GLU A 431 -4.91 -0.65 -8.40
C GLU A 431 -5.71 -1.42 -9.46
N ASN A 432 -5.17 -2.50 -9.96
CA ASN A 432 -5.82 -3.37 -10.93
C ASN A 432 -7.09 -4.01 -10.36
N THR A 433 -7.05 -4.52 -9.14
CA THR A 433 -8.21 -5.15 -8.49
C THR A 433 -9.33 -4.15 -8.25
N GLU A 434 -9.02 -2.91 -7.87
CA GLU A 434 -10.01 -1.83 -7.76
C GLU A 434 -10.74 -1.59 -9.09
N ARG A 435 -10.01 -1.54 -10.20
CA ARG A 435 -10.59 -1.39 -11.55
C ARG A 435 -11.47 -2.57 -11.94
N VAL A 436 -11.07 -3.80 -11.62
CA VAL A 436 -11.87 -5.00 -11.90
C VAL A 436 -13.16 -5.02 -11.09
N LEU A 437 -13.10 -4.70 -9.78
CA LEU A 437 -14.30 -4.58 -8.94
C LEU A 437 -15.24 -3.47 -9.43
N ALA A 438 -14.70 -2.35 -9.92
CA ALA A 438 -15.49 -1.28 -10.50
C ALA A 438 -16.21 -1.71 -11.79
N ILE A 439 -15.57 -2.55 -12.61
CA ILE A 439 -16.22 -3.13 -13.80
C ILE A 439 -17.30 -4.13 -13.39
N GLU A 440 -17.08 -4.96 -12.38
CA GLU A 440 -18.12 -5.87 -11.84
C GLU A 440 -19.31 -5.06 -11.30
N LEU A 441 -19.08 -4.01 -10.51
CA LEU A 441 -20.12 -3.12 -10.00
C LEU A 441 -20.95 -2.52 -11.14
N PHE A 442 -20.31 -2.05 -12.21
CA PHE A 442 -20.99 -1.49 -13.38
C PHE A 442 -21.87 -2.53 -14.08
N ASN A 443 -21.36 -3.74 -14.29
CA ASN A 443 -22.13 -4.85 -14.88
C ASN A 443 -23.27 -5.32 -13.97
N ALA A 444 -23.00 -5.46 -12.67
CA ALA A 444 -24.00 -5.96 -11.71
C ALA A 444 -25.15 -4.99 -11.49
N ALA A 445 -24.87 -3.67 -11.44
CA ALA A 445 -25.90 -2.67 -11.35
C ALA A 445 -26.80 -2.66 -12.62
N GLN A 446 -26.18 -2.79 -13.81
CA GLN A 446 -26.94 -2.94 -15.06
C GLN A 446 -27.83 -4.20 -15.05
N ALA A 447 -27.30 -5.31 -14.57
CA ALA A 447 -28.05 -6.57 -14.48
C ALA A 447 -29.19 -6.49 -13.46
N LEU A 448 -29.01 -5.78 -12.32
CA LEU A 448 -30.08 -5.60 -11.35
C LEU A 448 -31.22 -4.76 -11.90
N ASP A 449 -30.97 -3.75 -12.73
CA ASP A 449 -32.04 -2.97 -13.36
C ASP A 449 -32.95 -3.82 -14.25
N PHE A 450 -32.44 -4.87 -14.88
CA PHE A 450 -33.30 -5.85 -15.59
C PHE A 450 -34.18 -6.63 -14.62
N ARG A 451 -33.72 -6.93 -13.40
CA ARG A 451 -34.58 -7.54 -12.36
C ARG A 451 -35.65 -6.57 -11.88
N HIS A 452 -35.35 -5.30 -11.75
CA HIS A 452 -36.35 -4.26 -11.46
C HIS A 452 -37.44 -4.18 -12.54
N GLN A 453 -37.09 -4.36 -13.81
CA GLN A 453 -38.07 -4.42 -14.90
C GLN A 453 -38.97 -5.65 -14.80
N GLU A 454 -38.53 -6.74 -14.16
CA GLU A 454 -39.36 -7.90 -13.81
C GLU A 454 -40.28 -7.64 -12.59
N GLY A 455 -40.18 -6.48 -11.94
CA GLY A 455 -40.95 -6.12 -10.74
C GLY A 455 -40.31 -6.64 -9.43
N LEU A 456 -39.08 -7.12 -9.46
CA LEU A 456 -38.37 -7.69 -8.30
C LEU A 456 -37.49 -6.65 -7.63
N LYS A 457 -37.33 -6.76 -6.31
CA LYS A 457 -36.44 -5.88 -5.52
C LYS A 457 -35.35 -6.68 -4.81
N SER A 458 -34.19 -6.08 -4.75
CA SER A 458 -33.10 -6.55 -3.92
C SER A 458 -33.31 -6.18 -2.44
N SER A 459 -32.33 -6.43 -1.59
CA SER A 459 -32.37 -6.00 -0.18
C SER A 459 -32.32 -4.49 -0.05
N PRO A 460 -32.82 -3.92 1.06
CA PRO A 460 -32.73 -2.47 1.28
C PRO A 460 -31.31 -1.91 1.21
N LYS A 461 -30.29 -2.69 1.66
CA LYS A 461 -28.87 -2.28 1.60
C LYS A 461 -28.34 -2.23 0.17
N VAL A 462 -28.65 -3.23 -0.64
CA VAL A 462 -28.25 -3.27 -2.06
C VAL A 462 -28.99 -2.18 -2.85
N GLU A 463 -30.29 -1.99 -2.63
CA GLU A 463 -31.08 -0.93 -3.27
C GLU A 463 -30.50 0.47 -2.96
N GLN A 464 -30.14 0.72 -1.70
CA GLN A 464 -29.53 1.99 -1.32
C GLN A 464 -28.16 2.19 -2.00
N MET A 465 -27.32 1.16 -2.00
CA MET A 465 -26.01 1.21 -2.68
C MET A 465 -26.16 1.50 -4.17
N VAL A 466 -27.11 0.85 -4.84
CA VAL A 466 -27.38 1.07 -6.27
C VAL A 466 -27.98 2.44 -6.51
N ALA A 467 -28.90 2.91 -5.65
CA ALA A 467 -29.45 4.26 -5.74
C ALA A 467 -28.37 5.35 -5.62
N ASP A 468 -27.38 5.16 -4.72
CA ASP A 468 -26.23 6.06 -4.60
C ASP A 468 -25.32 5.98 -5.82
N TYR A 469 -25.04 4.77 -6.32
CA TYR A 469 -24.26 4.54 -7.52
C TYR A 469 -24.92 5.18 -8.77
N ARG A 470 -26.25 5.11 -8.91
CA ARG A 470 -26.99 5.69 -10.03
C ARG A 470 -26.97 7.23 -10.07
N LYS A 471 -26.49 7.89 -9.01
CA LYS A 471 -26.23 9.35 -9.03
C LYS A 471 -25.03 9.72 -9.91
N CYS A 472 -24.11 8.77 -10.16
CA CYS A 472 -22.88 9.02 -10.94
C CYS A 472 -22.74 8.13 -12.18
N VAL A 473 -23.48 7.01 -12.28
CA VAL A 473 -23.46 6.09 -13.42
C VAL A 473 -24.88 5.68 -13.79
N ASN A 474 -25.36 6.05 -14.96
CA ASN A 474 -26.71 5.78 -15.42
C ASN A 474 -26.86 4.33 -15.93
N PHE A 475 -28.12 3.87 -16.07
CA PHE A 475 -28.44 2.68 -16.86
C PHE A 475 -28.09 2.94 -18.34
N VAL A 476 -27.51 1.95 -19.01
CA VAL A 476 -27.08 2.01 -20.40
C VAL A 476 -28.18 1.37 -21.28
N ASP A 477 -29.04 2.19 -21.89
CA ASP A 477 -30.11 1.73 -22.80
C ASP A 477 -29.59 1.53 -24.22
N ILE A 478 -28.68 2.39 -24.67
CA ILE A 478 -27.99 2.32 -25.96
C ILE A 478 -26.48 2.45 -25.73
N ASP A 479 -25.66 1.93 -26.64
CA ASP A 479 -24.21 1.98 -26.51
C ASP A 479 -23.69 3.41 -26.31
N GLU A 480 -22.87 3.60 -25.29
CA GLU A 480 -22.24 4.85 -24.86
C GLU A 480 -20.71 4.70 -24.76
N ILE A 481 -20.03 5.78 -24.35
CA ILE A 481 -18.59 5.76 -24.13
C ILE A 481 -18.27 5.10 -22.79
N MET A 482 -18.04 3.78 -22.78
CA MET A 482 -17.97 2.92 -21.59
C MET A 482 -16.84 3.28 -20.60
N TYR A 483 -15.67 3.78 -21.06
CA TYR A 483 -14.58 4.11 -20.13
C TYR A 483 -14.96 5.20 -19.11
N LYS A 484 -15.85 6.14 -19.48
CA LYS A 484 -16.33 7.19 -18.56
C LYS A 484 -17.10 6.59 -17.39
N HIS A 485 -17.96 5.61 -17.66
CA HIS A 485 -18.71 4.88 -16.64
C HIS A 485 -17.78 4.05 -15.73
N ILE A 486 -16.79 3.37 -16.31
CA ILE A 486 -15.80 2.60 -15.54
C ILE A 486 -15.00 3.54 -14.62
N HIS A 487 -14.51 4.67 -15.11
CA HIS A 487 -13.80 5.64 -14.27
C HIS A 487 -14.68 6.25 -13.17
N SER A 488 -15.96 6.50 -13.45
CA SER A 488 -16.92 6.93 -12.43
C SER A 488 -17.19 5.84 -11.40
N SER A 489 -17.22 4.57 -11.81
CA SER A 489 -17.35 3.42 -10.90
C SER A 489 -16.13 3.27 -9.99
N VAL A 490 -14.91 3.49 -10.50
CA VAL A 490 -13.70 3.52 -9.67
C VAL A 490 -13.79 4.63 -8.62
N ARG A 491 -14.16 5.85 -9.01
CA ARG A 491 -14.32 6.96 -8.06
C ARG A 491 -15.40 6.66 -7.01
N PHE A 492 -16.51 6.09 -7.42
CA PHE A 492 -17.57 5.68 -6.48
C PHE A 492 -17.04 4.71 -5.42
N LEU A 493 -16.27 3.68 -5.82
CA LEU A 493 -15.65 2.77 -4.87
C LEU A 493 -14.64 3.49 -3.95
N GLN A 494 -13.88 4.45 -4.46
CA GLN A 494 -12.91 5.22 -3.67
C GLN A 494 -13.58 6.13 -2.64
N GLU A 495 -14.75 6.67 -2.94
CA GLU A 495 -15.48 7.61 -2.08
C GLU A 495 -16.52 6.93 -1.19
N MET A 496 -16.87 5.66 -1.46
CA MET A 496 -17.86 4.90 -0.71
C MET A 496 -17.45 4.78 0.77
N ALA A 497 -18.33 5.17 1.69
CA ALA A 497 -18.16 4.86 3.12
C ALA A 497 -18.35 3.35 3.39
N LEU A 498 -17.51 2.76 4.25
CA LEU A 498 -17.50 1.31 4.56
C LEU A 498 -17.68 1.06 6.05
#